data_09c65c6a7deb6c9d3e38c2d489e566eb
#
_entry.id   09c65c6a7deb6c9d3e38c2d489e566eb
#
_cell.length_a   1.000
_cell.length_b   1.000
_cell.length_c   1.000
_cell.angle_alpha   90.00
_cell.angle_beta   90.00
_cell.angle_gamma   90.00
#
_symmetry.space_group_name_H-M   'P 1'
#
loop_
_entity.id
_entity.type
_entity.pdbx_description
1 polymer ?
#
loop_
_entity_poly.entity_id
_entity_poly.type
_entity_poly.pdbx_seq_one_letter_code
_entity_poly.pdbx_strand_id
1 'polypeptide(L)'
;YFELLPFCTNFAPSVKNSIHKNTMNIESIRDYCLSLPQTSEAFPFDERTLVFRVVDKIFACVDLERPEWATMKCDPDYALELRESHPEIEGAWHWNKKYWNQVRLDGMLDDEFVKSLIRHSYHEVVKKMKKQTQAGHPEITVVRA
;
A
#
# COMPACT_ATOMS: atom_id res chain seq x y z
N TYR A 1 22.77 15.85 -20.03
CA TYR A 1 22.64 16.22 -20.14
C TYR A 1 22.54 16.40 -20.20
N PHE A 2 22.29 16.69 -20.10
CA PHE A 2 22.05 17.33 -20.28
C PHE A 2 21.80 17.73 -20.14
N GLU A 3 21.76 18.02 -20.02
CA GLU A 3 21.42 18.73 -19.99
C GLU A 3 20.82 18.92 -20.18
N LEU A 4 20.87 19.05 -20.41
CA LEU A 4 20.25 19.45 -20.60
C LEU A 4 19.62 19.43 -20.43
N LEU A 5 19.67 19.59 -20.26
CA LEU A 5 19.03 19.82 -20.11
C LEU A 5 18.39 20.01 -19.64
N PRO A 6 18.54 20.26 -19.42
CA PRO A 6 17.69 20.78 -18.70
C PRO A 6 16.50 21.19 -19.11
N PHE A 7 16.36 21.57 -19.65
CA PHE A 7 15.29 21.96 -19.97
C PHE A 7 14.32 21.38 -20.37
N CYS A 8 14.44 21.10 -20.80
CA CYS A 8 13.33 20.50 -21.28
C CYS A 8 12.52 19.93 -20.25
N THR A 9 12.90 19.93 -19.25
CA THR A 9 12.13 19.47 -18.23
C THR A 9 11.07 20.32 -17.93
N ASN A 10 11.16 21.51 -18.19
CA ASN A 10 10.26 22.35 -17.64
C ASN A 10 8.99 22.40 -18.26
N PHE A 11 8.85 22.50 -19.48
CA PHE A 11 7.59 22.79 -19.95
C PHE A 11 6.67 21.64 -19.82
N ALA A 12 7.16 20.51 -19.68
CA ALA A 12 6.32 19.37 -19.61
C ALA A 12 5.63 19.14 -18.27
N PRO A 13 5.86 19.93 -17.25
CA PRO A 13 5.24 19.61 -15.95
C PRO A 13 3.75 19.42 -16.00
N SER A 14 3.05 20.25 -16.68
CA SER A 14 1.61 20.11 -16.68
C SER A 14 1.16 18.86 -17.39
N VAL A 15 1.84 18.51 -18.45
CA VAL A 15 1.51 17.29 -19.15
C VAL A 15 1.77 16.08 -18.28
N LYS A 16 2.89 16.14 -17.57
CA LYS A 16 3.20 15.05 -16.70
C LYS A 16 2.14 14.84 -15.66
N ASN A 17 1.63 15.91 -15.10
CA ASN A 17 0.64 15.78 -14.08
C ASN A 17 -0.61 15.05 -14.55
N SER A 18 -1.06 15.33 -15.73
CA SER A 18 -2.25 14.66 -16.21
C SER A 18 -1.97 13.19 -16.49
N ILE A 19 -0.76 12.86 -16.88
CA ILE A 19 -0.41 11.48 -17.15
C ILE A 19 -0.23 10.68 -15.91
N HIS A 20 0.20 11.33 -14.83
CA HIS A 20 0.53 10.63 -13.61
C HIS A 20 -0.66 10.34 -12.72
N LYS A 21 -1.87 10.47 -13.21
CA LYS A 21 -3.00 10.22 -12.39
C LYS A 21 -3.07 8.81 -11.85
N ASN A 22 -2.60 7.85 -12.60
CA ASN A 22 -2.69 6.46 -12.19
C ASN A 22 -1.32 5.85 -12.21
N THR A 23 -0.46 6.33 -11.33
CA THR A 23 0.92 5.87 -11.34
C THR A 23 1.24 4.81 -10.32
N MET A 24 0.31 4.49 -9.42
CA MET A 24 0.56 3.42 -8.45
C MET A 24 0.65 2.08 -9.17
N ASN A 25 1.72 1.36 -8.88
CA ASN A 25 1.95 0.03 -9.42
C ASN A 25 2.66 -0.78 -8.34
N ILE A 26 2.97 -2.03 -8.63
CA ILE A 26 3.61 -2.90 -7.65
C ILE A 26 4.90 -2.28 -7.13
N GLU A 27 5.67 -1.65 -8.00
CA GLU A 27 6.95 -1.06 -7.61
C GLU A 27 6.75 0.10 -6.63
N SER A 28 5.81 0.99 -6.91
CA SER A 28 5.55 2.11 -6.01
C SER A 28 4.91 1.64 -4.70
N ILE A 29 4.08 0.60 -4.74
CA ILE A 29 3.54 0.00 -3.52
C ILE A 29 4.69 -0.54 -2.67
N ARG A 30 5.60 -1.29 -3.31
CA ARG A 30 6.75 -1.85 -2.61
C ARG A 30 7.60 -0.75 -1.98
N ASP A 31 7.92 0.27 -2.75
CA ASP A 31 8.73 1.37 -2.26
C ASP A 31 8.09 2.05 -1.05
N TYR A 32 6.79 2.29 -1.13
CA TYR A 32 6.11 2.96 -0.05
C TYR A 32 6.03 2.07 1.20
N CYS A 33 5.68 0.81 1.04
CA CYS A 33 5.62 -0.11 2.17
C CYS A 33 6.96 -0.22 2.88
N LEU A 34 8.04 -0.32 2.11
CA LEU A 34 9.38 -0.46 2.69
C LEU A 34 9.91 0.84 3.26
N SER A 35 9.27 1.97 2.98
CA SER A 35 9.65 3.24 3.58
C SER A 35 9.12 3.40 5.01
N LEU A 36 8.18 2.57 5.42
CA LEU A 36 7.61 2.65 6.75
C LEU A 36 8.52 1.93 7.76
N PRO A 37 8.49 2.34 9.04
CA PRO A 37 9.42 1.78 10.03
C PRO A 37 9.27 0.28 10.25
N GLN A 38 10.38 -0.41 10.42
CA GLN A 38 10.45 -1.83 10.76
C GLN A 38 9.73 -2.74 9.77
N THR A 39 9.79 -2.40 8.49
CA THR A 39 9.13 -3.20 7.46
C THR A 39 10.12 -4.06 6.70
N SER A 40 9.63 -5.15 6.19
CA SER A 40 10.42 -6.09 5.39
C SER A 40 9.50 -6.75 4.36
N GLU A 41 10.11 -7.41 3.40
CA GLU A 41 9.36 -8.11 2.36
C GLU A 41 9.79 -9.57 2.31
N ALA A 42 8.89 -10.43 1.85
CA ALA A 42 9.19 -11.86 1.77
C ALA A 42 8.19 -12.56 0.87
N PHE A 43 8.54 -13.78 0.47
CA PHE A 43 7.65 -14.69 -0.25
C PHE A 43 7.40 -15.92 0.63
N PRO A 44 6.56 -15.82 1.66
CA PRO A 44 6.39 -16.94 2.59
C PRO A 44 5.50 -18.06 2.08
N PHE A 45 4.67 -17.81 1.07
CA PHE A 45 3.71 -18.80 0.60
C PHE A 45 4.10 -19.43 -0.72
N ASP A 46 4.60 -18.64 -1.66
CA ASP A 46 4.92 -19.08 -3.00
C ASP A 46 5.88 -18.07 -3.63
N GLU A 47 6.13 -18.20 -4.94
CA GLU A 47 7.08 -17.33 -5.63
C GLU A 47 6.45 -16.08 -6.23
N ARG A 48 5.12 -15.93 -6.07
CA ARG A 48 4.41 -14.82 -6.71
C ARG A 48 3.75 -13.87 -5.73
N THR A 49 3.50 -14.29 -4.50
CA THR A 49 2.83 -13.46 -3.49
C THR A 49 3.87 -12.78 -2.63
N LEU A 50 4.16 -11.53 -2.96
CA LEU A 50 5.12 -10.73 -2.21
C LEU A 50 4.40 -10.05 -1.06
N VAL A 51 4.79 -10.37 0.17
CA VAL A 51 4.15 -9.79 1.36
C VAL A 51 5.06 -8.75 2.00
N PHE A 52 4.43 -7.77 2.65
CA PHE A 52 5.12 -6.75 3.40
C PHE A 52 4.72 -6.88 4.87
N ARG A 53 5.72 -6.92 5.73
CA ARG A 53 5.54 -7.11 7.16
C ARG A 53 6.00 -5.91 7.94
N VAL A 54 5.32 -5.65 9.06
CA VAL A 54 5.85 -4.72 10.05
C VAL A 54 6.22 -5.59 11.26
N VAL A 55 7.47 -5.53 11.67
CA VAL A 55 8.11 -6.43 12.62
C VAL A 55 8.01 -7.85 12.05
N ASP A 56 6.99 -8.61 12.42
CA ASP A 56 6.83 -9.97 11.90
C ASP A 56 5.41 -10.23 11.39
N LYS A 57 4.59 -9.19 11.27
CA LYS A 57 3.18 -9.34 10.89
C LYS A 57 2.91 -8.74 9.51
N ILE A 58 2.19 -9.49 8.69
CA ILE A 58 1.84 -9.05 7.33
C ILE A 58 0.80 -7.94 7.41
N PHE A 59 1.03 -6.84 6.70
CA PHE A 59 0.04 -5.76 6.59
C PHE A 59 -0.37 -5.49 5.15
N ALA A 60 0.38 -5.96 4.16
CA ALA A 60 0.02 -5.77 2.76
C ALA A 60 0.68 -6.85 1.92
N CYS A 61 0.15 -7.08 0.74
CA CYS A 61 0.79 -7.97 -0.22
C CYS A 61 0.38 -7.62 -1.65
N VAL A 62 1.19 -8.07 -2.60
CA VAL A 62 0.89 -7.96 -4.02
C VAL A 62 1.14 -9.31 -4.67
N ASP A 63 0.42 -9.57 -5.76
CA ASP A 63 0.57 -10.79 -6.52
C ASP A 63 1.26 -10.41 -7.84
N LEU A 64 2.45 -10.93 -8.06
CA LEU A 64 3.23 -10.56 -9.25
C LEU A 64 2.55 -10.96 -10.55
N GLU A 65 1.63 -11.92 -10.50
CA GLU A 65 0.88 -12.32 -11.69
C GLU A 65 -0.44 -11.55 -11.83
N ARG A 66 -0.77 -10.70 -10.84
CA ARG A 66 -1.95 -9.84 -10.89
C ARG A 66 -1.55 -8.44 -10.46
N PRO A 67 -0.72 -7.78 -11.27
CA PRO A 67 -0.10 -6.51 -10.86
C PRO A 67 -1.08 -5.34 -10.72
N GLU A 68 -2.31 -5.52 -11.16
CA GLU A 68 -3.30 -4.47 -11.03
C GLU A 68 -3.94 -4.41 -9.64
N TRP A 69 -3.60 -5.32 -8.73
CA TRP A 69 -4.20 -5.36 -7.39
C TRP A 69 -3.15 -5.29 -6.29
N ALA A 70 -3.51 -4.62 -5.20
CA ALA A 70 -2.76 -4.68 -3.95
C ALA A 70 -3.73 -5.05 -2.84
N THR A 71 -3.30 -5.91 -1.93
CA THR A 71 -4.13 -6.37 -0.82
C THR A 71 -3.61 -5.78 0.47
N MET A 72 -4.51 -5.29 1.31
CA MET A 72 -4.10 -4.67 2.56
C MET A 72 -5.16 -4.86 3.63
N LYS A 73 -4.72 -4.86 4.88
CA LYS A 73 -5.60 -5.05 6.01
C LYS A 73 -6.41 -3.78 6.26
N CYS A 74 -7.59 -3.95 6.83
CA CYS A 74 -8.48 -2.83 7.04
C CYS A 74 -9.40 -3.09 8.24
N ASP A 75 -9.76 -2.03 8.94
CA ASP A 75 -10.80 -2.10 9.95
C ASP A 75 -12.09 -2.60 9.29
N PRO A 76 -12.83 -3.53 9.90
CA PRO A 76 -14.00 -4.13 9.26
C PRO A 76 -15.07 -3.13 8.80
N ASP A 77 -15.37 -2.14 9.62
CA ASP A 77 -16.39 -1.15 9.25
C ASP A 77 -15.90 -0.26 8.12
N TYR A 78 -14.66 0.16 8.20
CA TYR A 78 -14.05 0.98 7.15
C TYR A 78 -13.94 0.17 5.85
N ALA A 79 -13.66 -1.12 5.95
CA ALA A 79 -13.57 -1.99 4.78
C ALA A 79 -14.88 -2.01 4.01
N LEU A 80 -16.01 -2.12 4.71
CA LEU A 80 -17.31 -2.11 4.05
C LEU A 80 -17.61 -0.76 3.43
N GLU A 81 -17.29 0.30 4.15
CA GLU A 81 -17.49 1.65 3.67
C GLU A 81 -16.72 1.91 2.37
N LEU A 82 -15.47 1.46 2.34
CA LEU A 82 -14.63 1.63 1.16
C LEU A 82 -15.20 0.86 -0.04
N ARG A 83 -15.68 -0.35 0.19
CA ARG A 83 -16.25 -1.16 -0.90
C ARG A 83 -17.51 -0.53 -1.48
N GLU A 84 -18.30 0.12 -0.63
CA GLU A 84 -19.50 0.76 -1.09
C GLU A 84 -19.22 2.05 -1.87
N SER A 85 -18.17 2.75 -1.47
CA SER A 85 -17.87 4.06 -2.05
C SER A 85 -16.95 3.98 -3.26
N HIS A 86 -16.20 2.91 -3.41
CA HIS A 86 -15.17 2.80 -4.45
C HIS A 86 -15.28 1.48 -5.21
N PRO A 87 -15.65 1.52 -6.48
CA PRO A 87 -15.72 0.28 -7.27
C PRO A 87 -14.36 -0.39 -7.44
N GLU A 88 -13.26 0.35 -7.20
CA GLU A 88 -11.91 -0.21 -7.30
C GLU A 88 -11.52 -1.03 -6.08
N ILE A 89 -12.35 -1.07 -5.04
CA ILE A 89 -12.02 -1.76 -3.80
C ILE A 89 -13.03 -2.87 -3.53
N GLU A 90 -12.54 -4.07 -3.27
CA GLU A 90 -13.41 -5.20 -2.96
C GLU A 90 -12.75 -6.08 -1.91
N GLY A 91 -13.51 -7.03 -1.38
CA GLY A 91 -12.96 -7.98 -0.42
C GLY A 91 -11.84 -8.80 -1.04
N ALA A 92 -10.77 -8.98 -0.32
CA ALA A 92 -9.58 -9.65 -0.87
C ALA A 92 -9.84 -11.14 -1.10
N TRP A 93 -9.47 -11.62 -2.29
CA TRP A 93 -9.54 -13.05 -2.60
C TRP A 93 -8.49 -13.77 -1.74
N HIS A 94 -8.71 -14.93 -1.30
CA HIS A 94 -7.74 -15.75 -0.55
C HIS A 94 -7.39 -15.21 0.85
N TRP A 95 -8.05 -14.15 1.30
CA TRP A 95 -7.85 -13.60 2.64
C TRP A 95 -9.22 -13.46 3.31
N ASN A 96 -9.21 -13.26 4.63
CA ASN A 96 -10.46 -13.05 5.35
C ASN A 96 -11.04 -11.68 4.95
N LYS A 97 -12.13 -11.69 4.21
CA LYS A 97 -12.71 -10.48 3.63
C LYS A 97 -13.24 -9.51 4.66
N LYS A 98 -13.42 -9.96 5.91
CA LYS A 98 -13.83 -9.06 6.98
C LYS A 98 -12.73 -8.06 7.31
N TYR A 99 -11.47 -8.49 7.18
CA TYR A 99 -10.32 -7.68 7.57
C TYR A 99 -9.38 -7.30 6.43
N TRP A 100 -9.66 -7.76 5.23
CA TRP A 100 -8.73 -7.54 4.11
C TRP A 100 -9.47 -7.10 2.87
N ASN A 101 -8.98 -6.01 2.27
CA ASN A 101 -9.47 -5.51 0.98
C ASN A 101 -8.39 -5.64 -0.07
N GLN A 102 -8.81 -5.76 -1.32
CA GLN A 102 -7.88 -5.59 -2.44
C GLN A 102 -8.28 -4.34 -3.20
N VAL A 103 -7.27 -3.60 -3.62
CA VAL A 103 -7.41 -2.27 -4.20
C VAL A 103 -6.87 -2.31 -5.61
N ARG A 104 -7.66 -1.82 -6.56
CA ARG A 104 -7.24 -1.81 -7.96
C ARG A 104 -6.32 -0.63 -8.21
N LEU A 105 -5.14 -0.91 -8.74
CA LEU A 105 -4.11 0.11 -8.92
C LEU A 105 -4.20 0.83 -10.26
N ASP A 106 -4.80 0.18 -11.26
CA ASP A 106 -4.95 0.77 -12.58
C ASP A 106 -6.28 1.51 -12.76
N GLY A 107 -6.97 1.80 -11.66
CA GLY A 107 -8.23 2.52 -11.68
C GLY A 107 -8.03 4.01 -11.48
N MET A 108 -9.04 4.64 -10.90
CA MET A 108 -9.07 6.09 -10.74
C MET A 108 -8.71 6.57 -9.36
N LEU A 109 -8.23 5.68 -8.48
CA LEU A 109 -7.88 6.09 -7.12
C LEU A 109 -6.61 6.92 -7.13
N ASP A 110 -6.63 7.98 -6.33
CA ASP A 110 -5.48 8.86 -6.19
C ASP A 110 -4.35 8.17 -5.43
N ASP A 111 -3.11 8.45 -5.83
CA ASP A 111 -1.94 7.84 -5.21
C ASP A 111 -1.89 8.10 -3.70
N GLU A 112 -2.20 9.33 -3.28
CA GLU A 112 -2.17 9.66 -1.86
C GLU A 112 -3.24 8.92 -1.09
N PHE A 113 -4.38 8.68 -1.73
CA PHE A 113 -5.43 7.90 -1.10
C PHE A 113 -4.98 6.45 -0.89
N VAL A 114 -4.37 5.85 -1.92
CA VAL A 114 -3.87 4.48 -1.80
C VAL A 114 -2.81 4.40 -0.70
N LYS A 115 -1.91 5.40 -0.63
CA LYS A 115 -0.92 5.44 0.44
C LYS A 115 -1.56 5.55 1.81
N SER A 116 -2.66 6.30 1.92
CA SER A 116 -3.37 6.39 3.20
C SER A 116 -3.96 5.05 3.61
N LEU A 117 -4.40 4.26 2.64
CA LEU A 117 -4.92 2.92 2.94
C LEU A 117 -3.80 1.98 3.40
N ILE A 118 -2.61 2.15 2.86
CA ILE A 118 -1.45 1.38 3.30
C ILE A 118 -1.10 1.75 4.74
N ARG A 119 -1.07 3.04 5.07
CA ARG A 119 -0.80 3.48 6.44
C ARG A 119 -1.87 2.98 7.39
N HIS A 120 -3.13 3.00 6.97
CA HIS A 120 -4.23 2.47 7.77
C HIS A 120 -4.00 0.98 8.06
N SER A 121 -3.63 0.23 7.03
CA SER A 121 -3.35 -1.20 7.18
C SER A 121 -2.21 -1.44 8.17
N TYR A 122 -1.14 -0.69 8.04
CA TYR A 122 -0.01 -0.75 8.95
C TYR A 122 -0.48 -0.50 10.39
N HIS A 123 -1.26 0.55 10.57
CA HIS A 123 -1.77 0.91 11.89
C HIS A 123 -2.66 -0.21 12.48
N GLU A 124 -3.51 -0.81 11.64
CA GLU A 124 -4.39 -1.89 12.09
C GLU A 124 -3.61 -3.08 12.61
N VAL A 125 -2.47 -3.37 12.00
CA VAL A 125 -1.63 -4.47 12.44
C VAL A 125 -0.91 -4.10 13.73
N VAL A 126 -0.32 -2.90 13.78
CA VAL A 126 0.46 -2.46 14.94
C VAL A 126 -0.39 -2.39 16.20
N LYS A 127 -1.61 -1.87 16.10
CA LYS A 127 -2.43 -1.69 17.30
C LYS A 127 -2.84 -3.01 17.95
N LYS A 128 -2.76 -4.10 17.20
CA LYS A 128 -3.10 -5.44 17.74
C LYS A 128 -1.87 -6.18 18.22
N MET A 129 -0.70 -5.61 18.12
CA MET A 129 0.52 -6.23 18.62
C MET A 129 0.54 -6.18 20.15
N LYS A 130 1.29 -7.08 20.74
CA LYS A 130 1.49 -7.06 22.18
C LYS A 130 2.14 -5.75 22.59
N LYS A 131 1.77 -5.26 23.77
CA LYS A 131 2.35 -4.02 24.28
C LYS A 131 3.87 -4.09 24.36
N GLN A 132 4.38 -5.25 24.70
CA GLN A 132 5.83 -5.46 24.80
C GLN A 132 6.50 -5.24 23.45
N THR A 133 5.87 -5.74 22.36
CA THR A 133 6.41 -5.55 21.02
C THR A 133 6.39 -4.07 20.63
N GLN A 134 5.28 -3.39 20.94
CA GLN A 134 5.17 -1.97 20.63
C GLN A 134 6.21 -1.17 21.40
N ALA A 135 6.45 -1.52 22.65
CA ALA A 135 7.43 -0.83 23.48
C ALA A 135 8.85 -1.03 22.97
N GLY A 136 9.12 -2.22 22.40
CA GLY A 136 10.44 -2.49 21.82
C GLY A 136 10.69 -1.78 20.50
N HIS A 137 9.64 -1.27 19.86
CA HIS A 137 9.74 -0.58 18.56
C HIS A 137 8.85 0.65 18.57
N PRO A 138 9.19 1.67 19.38
CA PRO A 138 8.28 2.84 19.48
C PRO A 138 8.06 3.56 18.15
N GLU A 139 8.96 3.44 17.22
CA GLU A 139 8.84 4.10 15.92
C GLU A 139 7.64 3.59 15.12
N ILE A 140 7.16 2.37 15.38
CA ILE A 140 6.01 1.85 14.64
C ILE A 140 4.68 2.44 15.13
N THR A 141 4.67 2.97 16.33
CA THR A 141 3.43 3.48 16.92
C THR A 141 3.15 4.92 16.52
N VAL A 142 4.10 5.59 15.86
CA VAL A 142 3.90 7.00 15.47
C VAL A 142 3.47 7.14 14.01
N VAL A 143 3.38 6.06 13.26
CA VAL A 143 2.89 6.13 11.88
C VAL A 143 1.39 6.40 11.94
N ARG A 144 0.97 7.44 11.26
CA ARG A 144 -0.43 7.84 11.28
C ARG A 144 -1.20 7.15 10.17
N ALA A 145 -2.38 6.75 10.52
CA ALA A 145 -3.26 6.11 9.55
C ALA A 145 -3.79 7.10 8.53
#